data_440b97467eccba9721d6a0c9621f8c35
#
_entry.id   440b97467eccba9721d6a0c9621f8c35
#
_cell.length_a   1.000
_cell.length_b   1.000
_cell.length_c   1.000
_cell.angle_alpha   90.00
_cell.angle_beta   90.00
_cell.angle_gamma   90.00
#
_symmetry.space_group_name_H-M   'P 1'
#
loop_
_entity.id
_entity.type
_entity.pdbx_description
1 polymer ?
#
loop_
_entity_poly.entity_id
_entity_poly.type
_entity_poly.pdbx_seq_one_letter_code
_entity_poly.pdbx_strand_id
1 'polypeptide(L)'
;MEIKLYEKPPLVKVFNYKLEALRGAASILVIWGHATLNNNMLDPAYSPVDNWFHTGTGHLSVLVFFVLSGYVIGLAHPLALTKYTIGDYVKKRLIRIYPIYFMCLLLALVASNYDFPSLATIAGHVTMTQGISTPIISAISPSWSLVYEIIFYVLFIPISIFRLNPLYVALLSIVIGCVNAYFAHSYGSPILPSYAFGFVFWLSGLVLSRTFSTKGSPIPYSYLLSCLFLFVAIDKLDAPFTLFHRIGILLFGKDLSVLSNYNIGIISFRDLAYLPYCLLILVIFTDKKLAYTKLTLLLFIVLPIFTFWYYYEHLLISNLSSILLPTTAYALAFSCFAFAGRVEVGAEFLIKKLEKTGSISYGLYIVHCPILFLMSQVSVFSGTPFTYAIRMLCFLVLSAWAAFMLEKRFQPWIKMKLY
;
A
#
# COMPACT_ATOMS: atom_id res chain seq x y z
N MET A 1 32.47 14.65 41.11
CA MET A 1 32.32 13.76 39.98
C MET A 1 30.99 14.13 39.32
N GLU A 2 31.05 15.11 38.39
CA GLU A 2 29.86 15.67 37.73
C GLU A 2 29.33 14.67 36.69
N ILE A 3 28.06 14.25 36.86
CA ILE A 3 27.33 13.44 35.89
C ILE A 3 26.98 14.37 34.72
N LYS A 4 27.77 14.32 33.64
CA LYS A 4 27.37 14.92 32.35
C LYS A 4 26.09 14.26 31.92
N LEU A 5 24.98 14.96 32.08
CA LEU A 5 23.71 14.64 31.41
C LEU A 5 23.96 14.60 29.89
N TYR A 6 23.90 13.43 29.32
CA TYR A 6 23.89 13.24 27.86
C TYR A 6 22.66 13.99 27.30
N GLU A 7 22.90 15.20 26.82
CA GLU A 7 21.91 15.88 25.98
C GLU A 7 21.55 14.96 24.82
N LYS A 8 20.27 14.57 24.73
CA LYS A 8 19.74 13.87 23.57
C LYS A 8 20.03 14.72 22.34
N PRO A 9 20.74 14.21 21.32
CA PRO A 9 20.87 14.96 20.08
C PRO A 9 19.45 15.28 19.57
N PRO A 10 19.21 16.50 19.10
CA PRO A 10 17.90 16.89 18.61
C PRO A 10 17.49 15.89 17.51
N LEU A 11 16.36 15.22 17.70
CA LEU A 11 15.73 14.41 16.67
C LEU A 11 15.34 15.37 15.53
N VAL A 12 16.28 15.62 14.64
CA VAL A 12 15.99 16.30 13.38
C VAL A 12 14.98 15.40 12.66
N LYS A 13 13.71 15.74 12.76
CA LYS A 13 12.68 15.20 11.88
C LYS A 13 13.07 15.60 10.46
N VAL A 14 13.89 14.81 9.81
CA VAL A 14 14.13 14.95 8.38
C VAL A 14 12.83 14.49 7.73
N PHE A 15 11.94 15.47 7.50
CA PHE A 15 10.69 15.25 6.77
C PHE A 15 11.09 14.88 5.34
N ASN A 16 10.88 13.63 4.95
CA ASN A 16 11.22 13.18 3.62
C ASN A 16 10.02 13.40 2.69
N TYR A 17 10.03 14.53 2.00
CA TYR A 17 8.99 14.93 1.06
C TYR A 17 8.73 13.89 -0.04
N LYS A 18 9.75 13.20 -0.53
CA LYS A 18 9.60 12.16 -1.55
C LYS A 18 8.78 10.96 -1.04
N LEU A 19 8.90 10.58 0.25
CA LEU A 19 8.06 9.52 0.83
C LEU A 19 6.59 9.93 0.92
N GLU A 20 6.31 11.22 1.17
CA GLU A 20 4.93 11.70 1.10
C GLU A 20 4.38 11.63 -0.33
N ALA A 21 5.21 11.93 -1.35
CA ALA A 21 4.79 11.76 -2.75
C ALA A 21 4.46 10.30 -3.06
N LEU A 22 5.26 9.34 -2.58
CA LEU A 22 4.97 7.91 -2.76
C LEU A 22 3.65 7.51 -2.07
N ARG A 23 3.41 7.99 -0.84
CA ARG A 23 2.13 7.77 -0.14
C ARG A 23 0.96 8.38 -0.89
N GLY A 24 1.12 9.58 -1.41
CA GLY A 24 0.11 10.27 -2.22
C GLY A 24 -0.23 9.50 -3.48
N ALA A 25 0.77 9.03 -4.21
CA ALA A 25 0.57 8.22 -5.41
C ALA A 25 -0.15 6.91 -5.09
N ALA A 26 0.32 6.17 -4.07
CA ALA A 26 -0.29 4.91 -3.66
C ALA A 26 -1.76 5.08 -3.24
N SER A 27 -2.09 6.13 -2.49
CA SER A 27 -3.49 6.40 -2.10
C SER A 27 -4.38 6.74 -3.30
N ILE A 28 -3.88 7.54 -4.26
CA ILE A 28 -4.62 7.86 -5.50
C ILE A 28 -4.89 6.58 -6.29
N LEU A 29 -3.91 5.69 -6.43
CA LEU A 29 -4.09 4.43 -7.16
C LEU A 29 -5.14 3.51 -6.51
N VAL A 30 -5.19 3.44 -5.18
CA VAL A 30 -6.23 2.70 -4.46
C VAL A 30 -7.62 3.28 -4.76
N ILE A 31 -7.76 4.59 -4.65
CA ILE A 31 -9.05 5.27 -4.86
C ILE A 31 -9.50 5.13 -6.31
N TRP A 32 -8.59 5.31 -7.24
CA TRP A 32 -8.86 5.14 -8.66
C TRP A 32 -9.29 3.71 -8.98
N GLY A 33 -8.59 2.72 -8.42
CA GLY A 33 -8.94 1.31 -8.58
C GLY A 33 -10.37 1.00 -8.10
N HIS A 34 -10.74 1.46 -6.89
CA HIS A 34 -12.09 1.24 -6.36
C HIS A 34 -13.17 2.00 -7.13
N ALA A 35 -12.90 3.24 -7.55
CA ALA A 35 -13.86 4.05 -8.31
C ALA A 35 -14.13 3.51 -9.71
N THR A 36 -13.15 2.83 -10.31
CA THR A 36 -13.25 2.29 -11.68
C THR A 36 -13.60 0.79 -11.73
N LEU A 37 -13.83 0.16 -10.57
CA LEU A 37 -14.28 -1.21 -10.52
C LEU A 37 -15.69 -1.34 -11.16
N ASN A 38 -15.90 -2.40 -11.96
CA ASN A 38 -17.16 -2.62 -12.68
C ASN A 38 -18.24 -3.19 -11.74
N ASN A 39 -18.70 -2.41 -10.78
CA ASN A 39 -19.71 -2.82 -9.80
C ASN A 39 -20.82 -1.77 -9.59
N ASN A 40 -20.95 -0.82 -10.51
CA ASN A 40 -21.92 0.27 -10.47
C ASN A 40 -21.91 1.11 -9.18
N MET A 41 -20.80 1.10 -8.45
CA MET A 41 -20.68 1.85 -7.19
C MET A 41 -20.57 3.37 -7.43
N LEU A 42 -19.87 3.77 -8.49
CA LEU A 42 -19.72 5.18 -8.80
C LEU A 42 -20.96 5.75 -9.49
N ASP A 43 -21.52 5.01 -10.45
CA ASP A 43 -22.73 5.37 -11.17
C ASP A 43 -23.67 4.14 -11.20
N PRO A 44 -24.80 4.15 -10.46
CA PRO A 44 -25.65 2.99 -10.29
C PRO A 44 -26.27 2.44 -11.60
N ALA A 45 -26.48 3.30 -12.58
CA ALA A 45 -27.13 2.94 -13.85
C ALA A 45 -26.14 2.89 -15.03
N TYR A 46 -24.84 3.12 -14.81
CA TYR A 46 -23.85 3.09 -15.88
C TYR A 46 -22.52 2.49 -15.38
N SER A 47 -22.03 1.50 -16.13
CA SER A 47 -20.67 0.98 -15.98
C SER A 47 -20.00 0.95 -17.34
N PRO A 48 -18.77 1.49 -17.49
CA PRO A 48 -18.05 1.43 -18.76
C PRO A 48 -17.86 -0.02 -19.22
N VAL A 49 -18.22 -0.33 -20.46
CA VAL A 49 -18.09 -1.69 -21.02
C VAL A 49 -16.63 -2.10 -21.13
N ASP A 50 -15.78 -1.19 -21.65
CA ASP A 50 -14.33 -1.38 -21.76
C ASP A 50 -13.61 -0.52 -20.71
N ASN A 51 -13.38 -1.10 -19.53
CA ASN A 51 -12.75 -0.38 -18.43
C ASN A 51 -11.20 -0.42 -18.54
N TRP A 52 -10.68 -0.02 -19.71
CA TRP A 52 -9.24 0.01 -19.98
C TRP A 52 -8.44 0.87 -18.99
N PHE A 53 -9.08 1.84 -18.39
CA PHE A 53 -8.48 2.78 -17.41
C PHE A 53 -8.54 2.27 -15.95
N HIS A 54 -9.10 1.08 -15.71
CA HIS A 54 -9.06 0.46 -14.39
C HIS A 54 -7.64 0.03 -14.04
N THR A 55 -7.09 0.57 -12.97
CA THR A 55 -5.69 0.27 -12.57
C THR A 55 -5.55 -1.08 -11.88
N GLY A 56 -6.48 -1.46 -11.02
CA GLY A 56 -6.31 -2.65 -10.17
C GLY A 56 -5.19 -2.57 -9.13
N THR A 57 -4.39 -1.51 -9.13
CA THR A 57 -3.14 -1.36 -8.35
C THR A 57 -3.36 -1.14 -6.85
N GLY A 58 -4.58 -1.26 -6.35
CA GLY A 58 -4.90 -1.07 -4.94
C GLY A 58 -4.15 -2.02 -4.02
N HIS A 59 -4.04 -3.30 -4.40
CA HIS A 59 -3.37 -4.32 -3.61
C HIS A 59 -1.85 -4.04 -3.47
N LEU A 60 -1.16 -3.84 -4.58
CA LEU A 60 0.28 -3.50 -4.58
C LEU A 60 0.54 -2.20 -3.80
N SER A 61 -0.38 -1.22 -3.87
CA SER A 61 -0.29 0.02 -3.08
C SER A 61 -0.27 -0.26 -1.57
N VAL A 62 -1.06 -1.23 -1.10
CA VAL A 62 -1.06 -1.63 0.31
C VAL A 62 0.26 -2.31 0.70
N LEU A 63 0.83 -3.15 -0.15
CA LEU A 63 2.15 -3.75 0.10
C LEU A 63 3.24 -2.67 0.25
N VAL A 64 3.20 -1.63 -0.60
CA VAL A 64 4.10 -0.46 -0.46
C VAL A 64 3.83 0.29 0.84
N PHE A 65 2.57 0.46 1.27
CA PHE A 65 2.27 1.08 2.57
C PHE A 65 2.84 0.27 3.74
N PHE A 66 2.82 -1.06 3.69
CA PHE A 66 3.44 -1.87 4.74
C PHE A 66 4.96 -1.69 4.80
N VAL A 67 5.64 -1.69 3.64
CA VAL A 67 7.09 -1.42 3.60
C VAL A 67 7.41 -0.02 4.12
N LEU A 68 6.63 0.99 3.72
CA LEU A 68 6.75 2.37 4.20
C LEU A 68 6.52 2.47 5.72
N SER A 69 5.51 1.78 6.24
CA SER A 69 5.18 1.77 7.68
C SER A 69 6.34 1.21 8.50
N GLY A 70 6.86 0.03 8.13
CA GLY A 70 8.02 -0.57 8.77
C GLY A 70 9.26 0.32 8.71
N TYR A 71 9.53 0.95 7.57
CA TYR A 71 10.64 1.88 7.39
C TYR A 71 10.53 3.09 8.31
N VAL A 72 9.37 3.74 8.39
CA VAL A 72 9.15 4.91 9.25
C VAL A 72 9.21 4.55 10.73
N ILE A 73 8.70 3.38 11.12
CA ILE A 73 8.83 2.88 12.51
C ILE A 73 10.31 2.68 12.86
N GLY A 74 11.09 2.08 11.97
CA GLY A 74 12.53 1.89 12.21
C GLY A 74 13.30 3.20 12.37
N LEU A 75 12.97 4.22 11.57
CA LEU A 75 13.56 5.56 11.71
C LEU A 75 13.12 6.26 13.01
N ALA A 76 11.85 6.10 13.40
CA ALA A 76 11.31 6.74 14.61
C ALA A 76 11.80 6.08 15.91
N HIS A 77 12.21 4.82 15.85
CA HIS A 77 12.63 4.03 17.01
C HIS A 77 13.97 3.33 16.74
N PRO A 78 15.09 4.09 16.63
CA PRO A 78 16.42 3.52 16.39
C PRO A 78 16.95 2.75 17.61
N LEU A 79 16.45 3.08 18.80
CA LEU A 79 16.78 2.41 20.06
C LEU A 79 15.67 1.42 20.45
N ALA A 80 16.04 0.40 21.21
CA ALA A 80 15.09 -0.57 21.75
C ALA A 80 14.03 0.10 22.64
N LEU A 81 12.78 -0.34 22.52
CA LEU A 81 11.71 0.04 23.42
C LEU A 81 12.01 -0.50 24.82
N THR A 82 11.64 0.29 25.83
CA THR A 82 11.73 -0.05 27.23
C THR A 82 10.34 -0.03 27.85
N LYS A 83 10.19 -0.59 29.04
CA LYS A 83 8.93 -0.51 29.81
C LYS A 83 8.39 0.92 29.97
N TYR A 84 9.26 1.92 29.96
CA TYR A 84 8.89 3.34 30.09
C TYR A 84 8.46 3.98 28.76
N THR A 85 8.89 3.44 27.63
CA THR A 85 8.63 4.02 26.30
C THR A 85 7.54 3.29 25.52
N ILE A 86 7.14 2.08 25.93
CA ILE A 86 6.08 1.30 25.26
C ILE A 86 4.75 2.05 25.28
N GLY A 87 4.36 2.63 26.43
CA GLY A 87 3.11 3.38 26.55
C GLY A 87 3.02 4.54 25.57
N ASP A 88 4.08 5.32 25.46
CA ASP A 88 4.20 6.42 24.51
C ASP A 88 4.17 5.93 23.05
N TYR A 89 4.83 4.81 22.76
CA TYR A 89 4.80 4.18 21.45
C TYR A 89 3.37 3.81 21.05
N VAL A 90 2.67 3.05 21.91
CA VAL A 90 1.29 2.61 21.65
C VAL A 90 0.35 3.81 21.52
N LYS A 91 0.42 4.77 22.45
CA LYS A 91 -0.39 5.99 22.40
C LYS A 91 -0.22 6.75 21.08
N LYS A 92 1.02 6.94 20.61
CA LYS A 92 1.30 7.63 19.34
C LYS A 92 0.71 6.88 18.14
N ARG A 93 0.73 5.54 18.12
CA ARG A 93 0.15 4.74 17.04
C ARG A 93 -1.37 4.79 17.06
N LEU A 94 -1.98 4.61 18.22
CA LEU A 94 -3.44 4.71 18.38
C LEU A 94 -3.97 6.09 17.96
N ILE A 95 -3.36 7.18 18.43
CA ILE A 95 -3.77 8.54 18.04
C ILE A 95 -3.57 8.78 16.54
N ARG A 96 -2.59 8.11 15.91
CA ARG A 96 -2.37 8.23 14.46
C ARG A 96 -3.48 7.59 13.64
N ILE A 97 -3.99 6.42 14.05
CA ILE A 97 -4.92 5.60 13.26
C ILE A 97 -6.36 5.77 13.72
N TYR A 98 -6.61 5.53 15.00
CA TYR A 98 -7.94 5.27 15.52
C TYR A 98 -8.94 6.42 15.35
N PRO A 99 -8.62 7.70 15.60
CA PRO A 99 -9.61 8.77 15.51
C PRO A 99 -10.20 8.94 14.10
N ILE A 100 -9.35 8.94 13.07
CA ILE A 100 -9.80 9.06 11.67
C ILE A 100 -10.56 7.80 11.26
N TYR A 101 -10.03 6.63 11.59
CA TYR A 101 -10.71 5.36 11.33
C TYR A 101 -12.11 5.31 11.94
N PHE A 102 -12.25 5.72 13.20
CA PHE A 102 -13.54 5.72 13.88
C PHE A 102 -14.57 6.64 13.24
N MET A 103 -14.15 7.83 12.80
CA MET A 103 -15.03 8.74 12.03
C MET A 103 -15.46 8.12 10.69
N CYS A 104 -14.54 7.45 10.00
CA CYS A 104 -14.87 6.74 8.76
C CYS A 104 -15.75 5.51 9.01
N LEU A 105 -15.60 4.82 10.13
CA LEU A 105 -16.51 3.74 10.54
C LEU A 105 -17.93 4.26 10.77
N LEU A 106 -18.10 5.38 11.45
CA LEU A 106 -19.42 6.00 11.62
C LEU A 106 -20.05 6.37 10.27
N LEU A 107 -19.25 6.94 9.35
CA LEU A 107 -19.71 7.24 8.00
C LEU A 107 -20.08 5.98 7.22
N ALA A 108 -19.31 4.89 7.38
CA ALA A 108 -19.60 3.60 6.76
C ALA A 108 -20.89 2.96 7.27
N LEU A 109 -21.20 3.10 8.58
CA LEU A 109 -22.46 2.64 9.15
C LEU A 109 -23.64 3.41 8.55
N VAL A 110 -23.51 4.72 8.35
CA VAL A 110 -24.52 5.51 7.64
C VAL A 110 -24.66 5.05 6.19
N ALA A 111 -23.53 4.76 5.51
CA ALA A 111 -23.54 4.27 4.14
C ALA A 111 -24.08 2.84 3.98
N SER A 112 -24.12 2.04 5.05
CA SER A 112 -24.62 0.66 5.05
C SER A 112 -26.12 0.55 5.35
N ASN A 113 -26.90 1.59 5.10
CA ASN A 113 -28.31 1.70 5.48
C ASN A 113 -29.21 0.54 5.00
N TYR A 114 -28.92 -0.04 3.82
CA TYR A 114 -29.70 -1.15 3.24
C TYR A 114 -29.24 -2.55 3.71
N ASP A 115 -28.01 -2.66 4.21
CA ASP A 115 -27.43 -3.89 4.75
C ASP A 115 -26.67 -3.55 6.02
N PHE A 116 -27.43 -3.20 7.07
CA PHE A 116 -26.86 -2.73 8.32
C PHE A 116 -26.17 -3.89 9.05
N PRO A 117 -24.88 -3.74 9.42
CA PRO A 117 -24.10 -4.82 10.00
C PRO A 117 -24.59 -5.20 11.41
N SER A 118 -24.39 -6.47 11.77
CA SER A 118 -24.71 -6.96 13.12
C SER A 118 -23.88 -6.24 14.21
N LEU A 119 -24.40 -6.19 15.42
CA LEU A 119 -23.67 -5.62 16.56
C LEU A 119 -22.31 -6.28 16.78
N ALA A 120 -22.20 -7.60 16.55
CA ALA A 120 -20.93 -8.31 16.63
C ALA A 120 -19.92 -7.80 15.57
N THR A 121 -20.39 -7.56 14.34
CA THR A 121 -19.56 -6.98 13.26
C THR A 121 -19.10 -5.57 13.62
N ILE A 122 -20.00 -4.74 14.14
CA ILE A 122 -19.65 -3.38 14.60
C ILE A 122 -18.63 -3.44 15.75
N ALA A 123 -18.82 -4.31 16.73
CA ALA A 123 -17.87 -4.50 17.82
C ALA A 123 -16.49 -4.95 17.33
N GLY A 124 -16.43 -5.86 16.32
CA GLY A 124 -15.21 -6.27 15.67
C GLY A 124 -14.48 -5.11 15.00
N HIS A 125 -15.21 -4.20 14.35
CA HIS A 125 -14.64 -2.98 13.78
C HIS A 125 -14.17 -1.98 14.84
N VAL A 126 -14.94 -1.78 15.92
CA VAL A 126 -14.54 -0.90 17.04
C VAL A 126 -13.26 -1.41 17.71
N THR A 127 -13.12 -2.72 17.86
CA THR A 127 -11.91 -3.36 18.45
C THR A 127 -10.80 -3.61 17.45
N MET A 128 -11.00 -3.28 16.15
CA MET A 128 -10.06 -3.54 15.05
C MET A 128 -9.67 -5.03 14.92
N THR A 129 -10.65 -5.90 15.06
CA THR A 129 -10.52 -7.37 14.88
C THR A 129 -11.31 -7.89 13.66
N GLN A 130 -11.87 -6.98 12.86
CA GLN A 130 -12.55 -7.32 11.60
C GLN A 130 -11.63 -8.08 10.66
N GLY A 131 -12.16 -9.02 9.91
CA GLY A 131 -11.37 -9.92 9.06
C GLY A 131 -10.70 -11.08 9.82
N ILE A 132 -10.70 -11.05 11.15
CA ILE A 132 -10.25 -12.15 12.01
C ILE A 132 -11.43 -12.80 12.72
N SER A 133 -12.18 -12.01 13.49
CA SER A 133 -13.29 -12.47 14.33
C SER A 133 -14.67 -12.19 13.72
N THR A 134 -14.77 -11.21 12.85
CA THR A 134 -16.02 -10.78 12.23
C THR A 134 -15.81 -10.41 10.77
N PRO A 135 -16.87 -10.44 9.93
CA PRO A 135 -16.80 -9.94 8.56
C PRO A 135 -16.37 -8.46 8.48
N ILE A 136 -15.83 -8.06 7.34
CA ILE A 136 -15.51 -6.67 7.06
C ILE A 136 -16.75 -6.00 6.48
N ILE A 137 -17.13 -4.84 7.00
CA ILE A 137 -18.20 -4.00 6.44
C ILE A 137 -17.76 -3.50 5.05
N SER A 138 -18.54 -3.80 4.02
CA SER A 138 -18.22 -3.49 2.63
C SER A 138 -17.95 -2.00 2.40
N ALA A 139 -18.74 -1.14 3.05
CA ALA A 139 -18.59 0.31 2.96
C ALA A 139 -17.27 0.86 3.55
N ILE A 140 -16.49 0.06 4.27
CA ILE A 140 -15.16 0.39 4.76
C ILE A 140 -14.17 -0.75 4.48
N SER A 141 -14.34 -1.42 3.35
CA SER A 141 -13.53 -2.58 2.97
C SER A 141 -12.01 -2.38 3.09
N PRO A 142 -11.39 -1.22 2.77
CA PRO A 142 -9.95 -1.02 2.93
C PRO A 142 -9.45 -1.16 4.38
N SER A 143 -10.34 -1.16 5.37
CA SER A 143 -9.98 -1.30 6.80
C SER A 143 -9.28 -2.63 7.14
N TRP A 144 -9.34 -3.64 6.27
CA TRP A 144 -8.62 -4.88 6.47
C TRP A 144 -7.11 -4.65 6.69
N SER A 145 -6.50 -3.74 5.94
CA SER A 145 -5.07 -3.45 6.01
C SER A 145 -4.67 -2.78 7.33
N LEU A 146 -5.58 -2.05 7.96
CA LEU A 146 -5.31 -1.42 9.26
C LEU A 146 -5.18 -2.45 10.38
N VAL A 147 -5.93 -3.56 10.30
CA VAL A 147 -5.78 -4.68 11.25
C VAL A 147 -4.38 -5.27 11.14
N TYR A 148 -3.87 -5.48 9.91
CA TYR A 148 -2.50 -5.90 9.69
C TYR A 148 -1.50 -4.91 10.31
N GLU A 149 -1.68 -3.63 10.05
CA GLU A 149 -0.78 -2.59 10.56
C GLU A 149 -0.74 -2.55 12.09
N ILE A 150 -1.88 -2.68 12.77
CA ILE A 150 -1.95 -2.73 14.24
C ILE A 150 -1.25 -3.99 14.78
N ILE A 151 -1.49 -5.15 14.17
CA ILE A 151 -0.80 -6.38 14.55
C ILE A 151 0.72 -6.23 14.39
N PHE A 152 1.17 -5.62 13.29
CA PHE A 152 2.61 -5.37 13.07
C PHE A 152 3.19 -4.40 14.10
N TYR A 153 2.42 -3.39 14.53
CA TYR A 153 2.84 -2.51 15.61
C TYR A 153 2.94 -3.23 16.97
N VAL A 154 2.04 -4.16 17.24
CA VAL A 154 2.10 -4.99 18.46
C VAL A 154 3.30 -5.94 18.38
N LEU A 155 3.51 -6.61 17.25
CA LEU A 155 4.65 -7.52 17.04
C LEU A 155 6.01 -6.79 17.05
N PHE A 156 6.05 -5.49 16.73
CA PHE A 156 7.26 -4.69 16.85
C PHE A 156 7.74 -4.55 18.31
N ILE A 157 6.84 -4.58 19.29
CA ILE A 157 7.20 -4.43 20.71
C ILE A 157 8.21 -5.51 21.15
N PRO A 158 7.90 -6.82 21.04
CA PRO A 158 8.88 -7.85 21.42
C PRO A 158 10.14 -7.81 20.54
N ILE A 159 10.01 -7.56 19.22
CA ILE A 159 11.18 -7.43 18.33
C ILE A 159 12.14 -6.32 18.83
N SER A 160 11.57 -5.21 19.26
CA SER A 160 12.35 -4.06 19.73
C SER A 160 12.97 -4.31 21.11
N ILE A 161 12.19 -4.85 22.07
CA ILE A 161 12.66 -5.14 23.45
C ILE A 161 13.81 -6.16 23.43
N PHE A 162 13.60 -7.27 22.73
CA PHE A 162 14.59 -8.36 22.64
C PHE A 162 15.67 -8.10 21.60
N ARG A 163 15.63 -6.93 20.92
CA ARG A 163 16.61 -6.54 19.88
C ARG A 163 16.77 -7.60 18.80
N LEU A 164 15.67 -8.27 18.46
CA LEU A 164 15.68 -9.31 17.43
C LEU A 164 16.10 -8.70 16.08
N ASN A 165 16.89 -9.45 15.32
CA ASN A 165 17.24 -9.02 13.97
C ASN A 165 15.99 -9.18 13.07
N PRO A 166 15.47 -8.07 12.51
CA PRO A 166 14.24 -8.11 11.73
C PRO A 166 14.36 -8.95 10.44
N LEU A 167 15.57 -9.16 9.93
CA LEU A 167 15.80 -10.05 8.78
C LEU A 167 15.49 -11.50 9.13
N TYR A 168 15.99 -11.99 10.29
CA TYR A 168 15.69 -13.35 10.72
C TYR A 168 14.22 -13.55 11.06
N VAL A 169 13.57 -12.52 11.62
CA VAL A 169 12.12 -12.56 11.86
C VAL A 169 11.35 -12.61 10.54
N ALA A 170 11.80 -11.87 9.50
CA ALA A 170 11.18 -11.92 8.18
C ALA A 170 11.33 -13.31 7.53
N LEU A 171 12.52 -13.93 7.61
CA LEU A 171 12.74 -15.29 7.12
C LEU A 171 11.86 -16.30 7.87
N LEU A 172 11.77 -16.18 9.20
CA LEU A 172 10.87 -17.02 10.00
C LEU A 172 9.40 -16.82 9.61
N SER A 173 8.98 -15.58 9.34
CA SER A 173 7.62 -15.27 8.86
C SER A 173 7.32 -15.95 7.51
N ILE A 174 8.27 -15.97 6.58
CA ILE A 174 8.12 -16.70 5.32
C ILE A 174 7.92 -18.19 5.59
N VAL A 175 8.75 -18.78 6.45
CA VAL A 175 8.64 -20.21 6.80
C VAL A 175 7.29 -20.51 7.44
N ILE A 176 6.85 -19.70 8.42
CA ILE A 176 5.55 -19.86 9.08
C ILE A 176 4.42 -19.75 8.05
N GLY A 177 4.48 -18.76 7.16
CA GLY A 177 3.48 -18.55 6.10
C GLY A 177 3.41 -19.77 5.17
N CYS A 178 4.54 -20.24 4.66
CA CYS A 178 4.62 -21.38 3.73
C CYS A 178 4.17 -22.70 4.40
N VAL A 179 4.66 -22.99 5.60
CA VAL A 179 4.29 -24.22 6.34
C VAL A 179 2.79 -24.20 6.67
N ASN A 180 2.28 -23.08 7.18
CA ASN A 180 0.86 -22.99 7.48
C ASN A 180 -0.01 -23.04 6.22
N ALA A 181 0.39 -22.40 5.12
CA ALA A 181 -0.32 -22.49 3.84
C ALA A 181 -0.37 -23.92 3.31
N TYR A 182 0.73 -24.66 3.42
CA TYR A 182 0.80 -26.07 3.00
C TYR A 182 -0.14 -26.97 3.82
N PHE A 183 -0.19 -26.77 5.15
CA PHE A 183 -1.02 -27.57 6.05
C PHE A 183 -2.42 -26.98 6.30
N ALA A 184 -2.72 -25.78 5.82
CA ALA A 184 -4.00 -25.10 6.08
C ALA A 184 -5.22 -25.89 5.62
N HIS A 185 -5.04 -26.75 4.60
CA HIS A 185 -6.09 -27.62 4.11
C HIS A 185 -6.57 -28.64 5.15
N SER A 186 -5.70 -29.02 6.09
CA SER A 186 -5.98 -30.07 7.08
C SER A 186 -6.04 -29.54 8.52
N TYR A 187 -5.17 -28.60 8.90
CA TYR A 187 -4.98 -28.22 10.32
C TYR A 187 -4.66 -26.74 10.54
N GLY A 188 -4.42 -25.95 9.48
CA GLY A 188 -3.96 -24.58 9.62
C GLY A 188 -5.09 -23.53 9.69
N SER A 189 -4.76 -22.35 10.23
CA SER A 189 -5.60 -21.18 10.10
C SER A 189 -5.35 -20.50 8.75
N PRO A 190 -6.36 -20.35 7.88
CA PRO A 190 -6.17 -19.73 6.56
C PRO A 190 -5.73 -18.26 6.63
N ILE A 191 -5.92 -17.61 7.78
CA ILE A 191 -5.59 -16.20 8.00
C ILE A 191 -4.10 -16.02 8.33
N LEU A 192 -3.49 -16.97 9.06
CA LEU A 192 -2.10 -16.86 9.53
C LEU A 192 -1.09 -16.67 8.39
N PRO A 193 -1.13 -17.40 7.26
CA PRO A 193 -0.23 -17.16 6.13
C PRO A 193 -0.29 -15.72 5.61
N SER A 194 -1.49 -15.17 5.51
CA SER A 194 -1.70 -13.82 5.00
C SER A 194 -1.05 -12.75 5.89
N TYR A 195 -1.19 -12.87 7.21
CA TYR A 195 -0.51 -12.00 8.17
C TYR A 195 1.01 -12.20 8.14
N ALA A 196 1.47 -13.44 8.05
CA ALA A 196 2.90 -13.75 7.99
C ALA A 196 3.56 -13.15 6.74
N PHE A 197 2.96 -13.32 5.55
CA PHE A 197 3.48 -12.73 4.32
C PHE A 197 3.41 -11.21 4.32
N GLY A 198 2.31 -10.62 4.79
CA GLY A 198 2.20 -9.16 4.97
C GLY A 198 3.26 -8.60 5.91
N PHE A 199 3.58 -9.34 6.99
CA PHE A 199 4.62 -8.94 7.94
C PHE A 199 6.02 -8.93 7.31
N VAL A 200 6.29 -9.78 6.32
CA VAL A 200 7.56 -9.74 5.57
C VAL A 200 7.77 -8.40 4.89
N PHE A 201 6.74 -7.82 4.26
CA PHE A 201 6.82 -6.48 3.65
C PHE A 201 7.14 -5.42 4.70
N TRP A 202 6.44 -5.45 5.83
CA TRP A 202 6.66 -4.50 6.92
C TRP A 202 8.06 -4.61 7.51
N LEU A 203 8.52 -5.84 7.81
CA LEU A 203 9.87 -6.13 8.33
C LEU A 203 10.96 -5.74 7.35
N SER A 204 10.74 -5.91 6.05
CA SER A 204 11.68 -5.50 5.02
C SER A 204 11.90 -3.98 5.00
N GLY A 205 10.85 -3.20 5.24
CA GLY A 205 10.97 -1.76 5.47
C GLY A 205 11.79 -1.44 6.73
N LEU A 206 11.56 -2.17 7.83
CA LEU A 206 12.32 -2.04 9.06
C LEU A 206 13.79 -2.39 8.87
N VAL A 207 14.11 -3.46 8.13
CA VAL A 207 15.50 -3.83 7.75
C VAL A 207 16.13 -2.68 6.97
N LEU A 208 15.45 -2.17 5.94
CA LEU A 208 15.97 -1.09 5.10
C LEU A 208 16.28 0.18 5.90
N SER A 209 15.48 0.49 6.92
CA SER A 209 15.72 1.65 7.79
C SER A 209 17.05 1.55 8.58
N ARG A 210 17.47 0.34 8.90
CA ARG A 210 18.67 0.05 9.71
C ARG A 210 19.91 -0.18 8.86
N THR A 211 19.76 -0.75 7.66
CA THR A 211 20.89 -1.18 6.82
C THR A 211 21.47 -0.05 6.00
N PHE A 212 20.63 0.80 5.43
CA PHE A 212 21.06 1.90 4.56
C PHE A 212 21.05 3.23 5.32
N SER A 213 22.07 3.50 6.11
CA SER A 213 22.20 4.74 6.89
C SER A 213 22.71 5.94 6.08
N THR A 214 23.45 5.70 5.00
CA THR A 214 24.06 6.76 4.18
C THR A 214 23.11 7.27 3.12
N LYS A 215 22.88 8.60 3.11
CA LYS A 215 22.23 9.26 1.97
C LYS A 215 23.17 9.20 0.75
N GLY A 216 22.60 8.84 -0.39
CA GLY A 216 23.25 8.98 -1.67
C GLY A 216 23.18 10.42 -2.22
N SER A 217 23.66 10.63 -3.43
CA SER A 217 23.30 11.82 -4.21
C SER A 217 21.79 11.85 -4.45
N PRO A 218 21.17 13.05 -4.52
CA PRO A 218 19.74 13.17 -4.83
C PRO A 218 19.39 12.43 -6.13
N ILE A 219 18.40 11.56 -6.07
CA ILE A 219 17.92 10.85 -7.25
C ILE A 219 17.02 11.79 -8.06
N PRO A 220 17.19 11.89 -9.38
CA PRO A 220 16.36 12.72 -10.24
C PRO A 220 14.87 12.43 -10.10
N TYR A 221 14.03 13.45 -10.17
CA TYR A 221 12.58 13.28 -10.10
C TYR A 221 12.01 12.47 -11.26
N SER A 222 12.65 12.52 -12.42
CA SER A 222 12.31 11.67 -13.57
C SER A 222 12.39 10.17 -13.25
N TYR A 223 13.36 9.74 -12.44
CA TYR A 223 13.44 8.33 -11.99
C TYR A 223 12.36 7.97 -10.97
N LEU A 224 11.98 8.91 -10.10
CA LEU A 224 10.85 8.70 -9.20
C LEU A 224 9.56 8.53 -10.01
N LEU A 225 9.34 9.40 -10.99
CA LEU A 225 8.17 9.34 -11.86
C LEU A 225 8.17 8.08 -12.73
N SER A 226 9.35 7.67 -13.26
CA SER A 226 9.51 6.38 -13.95
C SER A 226 9.07 5.21 -13.08
N CYS A 227 9.48 5.18 -11.81
CA CYS A 227 9.03 4.16 -10.86
C CYS A 227 7.51 4.16 -10.65
N LEU A 228 6.86 5.32 -10.57
CA LEU A 228 5.41 5.38 -10.40
C LEU A 228 4.64 4.88 -11.63
N PHE A 229 5.09 5.20 -12.83
CA PHE A 229 4.49 4.62 -14.04
C PHE A 229 4.77 3.12 -14.17
N LEU A 230 5.99 2.70 -13.82
CA LEU A 230 6.37 1.29 -13.78
C LEU A 230 5.54 0.50 -12.78
N PHE A 231 5.12 1.13 -11.68
CA PHE A 231 4.20 0.56 -10.70
C PHE A 231 2.91 0.05 -11.33
N VAL A 232 2.29 0.90 -12.16
CA VAL A 232 1.05 0.53 -12.87
C VAL A 232 1.32 -0.58 -13.89
N ALA A 233 2.39 -0.49 -14.64
CA ALA A 233 2.74 -1.49 -15.66
C ALA A 233 3.04 -2.87 -15.06
N ILE A 234 3.87 -2.91 -14.01
CA ILE A 234 4.28 -4.15 -13.34
C ILE A 234 3.08 -4.87 -12.73
N ASP A 235 2.20 -4.12 -12.07
CA ASP A 235 1.03 -4.70 -11.39
C ASP A 235 0.01 -5.23 -12.41
N LYS A 236 -0.35 -4.42 -13.39
CA LYS A 236 -1.34 -4.81 -14.41
C LYS A 236 -0.89 -5.99 -15.28
N LEU A 237 0.41 -6.10 -15.56
CA LEU A 237 0.99 -7.21 -16.30
C LEU A 237 1.31 -8.40 -15.40
N ASP A 238 1.19 -8.24 -14.09
CA ASP A 238 1.62 -9.26 -13.10
C ASP A 238 3.07 -9.76 -13.34
N ALA A 239 3.93 -8.84 -13.76
CA ALA A 239 5.25 -9.16 -14.29
C ALA A 239 6.17 -9.84 -13.27
N PRO A 240 6.26 -9.42 -11.99
CA PRO A 240 7.09 -10.08 -11.00
C PRO A 240 6.63 -11.51 -10.72
N PHE A 241 5.32 -11.75 -10.65
CA PHE A 241 4.79 -13.08 -10.41
C PHE A 241 4.99 -14.00 -11.61
N THR A 242 4.76 -13.52 -12.83
CA THR A 242 5.01 -14.29 -14.07
C THR A 242 6.46 -14.76 -14.14
N LEU A 243 7.42 -13.88 -13.82
CA LEU A 243 8.83 -14.25 -13.74
C LEU A 243 9.10 -15.25 -12.61
N PHE A 244 8.55 -15.00 -11.42
CA PHE A 244 8.70 -15.87 -10.25
C PHE A 244 8.16 -17.27 -10.50
N HIS A 245 6.98 -17.36 -11.11
CA HIS A 245 6.35 -18.62 -11.50
C HIS A 245 7.22 -19.40 -12.49
N ARG A 246 7.73 -18.73 -13.54
CA ARG A 246 8.62 -19.35 -14.52
C ARG A 246 9.93 -19.86 -13.93
N ILE A 247 10.55 -19.07 -13.05
CA ILE A 247 11.75 -19.51 -12.31
C ILE A 247 11.43 -20.73 -11.44
N GLY A 248 10.29 -20.75 -10.77
CA GLY A 248 9.84 -21.87 -9.97
C GLY A 248 9.70 -23.16 -10.77
N ILE A 249 9.06 -23.11 -11.94
CA ILE A 249 8.94 -24.25 -12.85
C ILE A 249 10.33 -24.71 -13.32
N LEU A 250 11.20 -23.76 -13.71
CA LEU A 250 12.53 -24.08 -14.24
C LEU A 250 13.44 -24.73 -13.20
N LEU A 251 13.43 -24.24 -11.95
CA LEU A 251 14.33 -24.71 -10.90
C LEU A 251 13.80 -25.94 -10.14
N PHE A 252 12.50 -26.04 -9.95
CA PHE A 252 11.87 -27.03 -9.08
C PHE A 252 10.93 -27.99 -9.82
N GLY A 253 10.66 -27.74 -11.11
CA GLY A 253 9.71 -28.53 -11.90
C GLY A 253 8.27 -28.47 -11.37
N LYS A 254 7.95 -27.52 -10.50
CA LYS A 254 6.66 -27.40 -9.82
C LYS A 254 6.10 -25.98 -9.93
N ASP A 255 4.79 -25.91 -10.08
CA ASP A 255 4.06 -24.67 -9.99
C ASP A 255 3.97 -24.21 -8.53
N LEU A 256 4.70 -23.13 -8.20
CA LEU A 256 4.67 -22.52 -6.88
C LEU A 256 3.35 -21.79 -6.58
N SER A 257 2.48 -21.58 -7.58
CA SER A 257 1.16 -21.01 -7.38
C SER A 257 0.26 -21.88 -6.48
N VAL A 258 0.56 -23.17 -6.37
CA VAL A 258 -0.13 -24.09 -5.46
C VAL A 258 -0.12 -23.56 -4.01
N LEU A 259 0.96 -22.93 -3.56
CA LEU A 259 1.02 -22.30 -2.23
C LEU A 259 0.09 -21.10 -2.07
N SER A 260 -0.33 -20.47 -3.18
CA SER A 260 -1.30 -19.38 -3.14
C SER A 260 -2.74 -19.85 -3.14
N ASN A 261 -3.01 -21.03 -3.71
CA ASN A 261 -4.37 -21.58 -3.81
C ASN A 261 -4.95 -22.01 -2.45
N TYR A 262 -4.11 -22.29 -1.47
CA TYR A 262 -4.52 -22.62 -0.10
C TYR A 262 -4.69 -21.40 0.81
N ASN A 263 -4.47 -20.20 0.29
CA ASN A 263 -4.52 -18.98 1.09
C ASN A 263 -5.87 -18.29 0.91
N ILE A 264 -6.71 -18.36 1.91
CA ILE A 264 -8.00 -17.64 1.97
C ILE A 264 -7.83 -16.18 2.40
N GLY A 265 -6.61 -15.81 2.82
CA GLY A 265 -6.30 -14.45 3.23
C GLY A 265 -6.06 -13.52 2.04
N ILE A 266 -5.99 -12.21 2.33
CA ILE A 266 -5.86 -11.16 1.32
C ILE A 266 -4.44 -11.12 0.74
N ILE A 267 -3.40 -11.37 1.57
CA ILE A 267 -2.00 -11.41 1.13
C ILE A 267 -1.57 -12.87 1.03
N SER A 268 -0.99 -13.22 -0.10
CA SER A 268 -0.62 -14.58 -0.46
C SER A 268 0.89 -14.74 -0.68
N PHE A 269 1.35 -15.96 -0.83
CA PHE A 269 2.73 -16.28 -1.22
C PHE A 269 3.12 -15.61 -2.54
N ARG A 270 2.19 -15.52 -3.48
CA ARG A 270 2.35 -14.84 -4.77
C ARG A 270 2.85 -13.39 -4.60
N ASP A 271 2.37 -12.70 -3.58
CA ASP A 271 2.69 -11.28 -3.35
C ASP A 271 4.17 -11.07 -3.05
N LEU A 272 4.88 -12.08 -2.51
CA LEU A 272 6.32 -11.99 -2.26
C LEU A 272 7.13 -11.72 -3.52
N ALA A 273 6.62 -12.06 -4.70
CA ALA A 273 7.26 -11.71 -5.97
C ALA A 273 7.40 -10.19 -6.17
N TYR A 274 6.53 -9.39 -5.56
CA TYR A 274 6.57 -7.93 -5.64
C TYR A 274 7.52 -7.28 -4.62
N LEU A 275 8.03 -8.04 -3.64
CA LEU A 275 8.88 -7.49 -2.58
C LEU A 275 10.13 -6.78 -3.11
N PRO A 276 10.89 -7.31 -4.09
CA PRO A 276 12.05 -6.62 -4.65
C PRO A 276 11.70 -5.25 -5.25
N TYR A 277 10.55 -5.15 -5.93
CA TYR A 277 10.07 -3.90 -6.47
C TYR A 277 9.66 -2.90 -5.38
N CYS A 278 8.95 -3.35 -4.35
CA CYS A 278 8.57 -2.50 -3.21
C CYS A 278 9.79 -1.95 -2.48
N LEU A 279 10.86 -2.72 -2.38
CA LEU A 279 12.14 -2.26 -1.82
C LEU A 279 12.85 -1.27 -2.73
N LEU A 280 12.89 -1.54 -4.05
CA LEU A 280 13.49 -0.63 -5.02
C LEU A 280 12.83 0.75 -4.98
N ILE A 281 11.50 0.81 -5.06
CA ILE A 281 10.79 2.09 -5.05
C ILE A 281 11.04 2.87 -3.75
N LEU A 282 11.10 2.17 -2.61
CA LEU A 282 11.42 2.82 -1.33
C LEU A 282 12.85 3.37 -1.31
N VAL A 283 13.84 2.62 -1.82
CA VAL A 283 15.24 3.07 -1.90
C VAL A 283 15.36 4.32 -2.78
N ILE A 284 14.70 4.33 -3.93
CA ILE A 284 14.71 5.47 -4.87
C ILE A 284 14.05 6.70 -4.22
N PHE A 285 12.91 6.53 -3.55
CA PHE A 285 12.21 7.63 -2.89
C PHE A 285 12.84 8.12 -1.57
N THR A 286 13.84 7.41 -1.05
CA THR A 286 14.58 7.81 0.16
C THR A 286 15.96 8.40 -0.13
N ASP A 287 16.36 8.54 -1.40
CA ASP A 287 17.70 8.97 -1.82
C ASP A 287 18.82 8.14 -1.15
N LYS A 288 18.56 6.86 -0.89
CA LYS A 288 19.57 6.00 -0.29
C LYS A 288 20.59 5.58 -1.33
N LYS A 289 21.84 5.49 -0.91
CA LYS A 289 22.94 5.10 -1.81
C LYS A 289 22.75 3.65 -2.23
N LEU A 290 22.39 3.44 -3.48
CA LEU A 290 22.35 2.15 -4.14
C LEU A 290 23.47 2.11 -5.17
N ALA A 291 24.36 1.11 -5.06
CA ALA A 291 25.33 0.86 -6.11
C ALA A 291 24.56 0.57 -7.42
N TYR A 292 24.96 1.26 -8.50
CA TYR A 292 24.36 1.04 -9.82
C TYR A 292 22.84 1.32 -9.91
N THR A 293 22.34 2.40 -9.29
CA THR A 293 20.91 2.78 -9.30
C THR A 293 20.29 2.71 -10.70
N LYS A 294 20.98 3.23 -11.73
CA LYS A 294 20.51 3.18 -13.12
C LYS A 294 20.36 1.75 -13.63
N LEU A 295 21.33 0.89 -13.36
CA LEU A 295 21.29 -0.51 -13.79
C LEU A 295 20.17 -1.27 -13.08
N THR A 296 20.00 -1.05 -11.77
CA THR A 296 18.92 -1.68 -11.01
C THR A 296 17.55 -1.25 -11.53
N LEU A 297 17.34 0.05 -11.78
CA LEU A 297 16.09 0.54 -12.36
C LEU A 297 15.86 -0.03 -13.77
N LEU A 298 16.91 -0.11 -14.60
CA LEU A 298 16.85 -0.70 -15.95
C LEU A 298 16.40 -2.17 -15.90
N LEU A 299 16.89 -2.97 -14.96
CA LEU A 299 16.47 -4.36 -14.81
C LEU A 299 14.96 -4.48 -14.55
N PHE A 300 14.38 -3.60 -13.73
CA PHE A 300 12.94 -3.57 -13.50
C PHE A 300 12.16 -3.02 -14.70
N ILE A 301 12.73 -2.11 -15.48
CA ILE A 301 12.13 -1.62 -16.73
C ILE A 301 12.09 -2.73 -17.81
N VAL A 302 13.07 -3.62 -17.84
CA VAL A 302 13.10 -4.75 -18.78
C VAL A 302 12.04 -5.83 -18.44
N LEU A 303 11.67 -5.98 -17.18
CA LEU A 303 10.75 -7.02 -16.72
C LEU A 303 9.38 -7.04 -17.46
N PRO A 304 8.68 -5.92 -17.70
CA PRO A 304 7.45 -5.92 -18.48
C PRO A 304 7.59 -6.42 -19.91
N ILE A 305 8.77 -6.23 -20.53
CA ILE A 305 9.03 -6.73 -21.90
C ILE A 305 8.93 -8.26 -21.93
N PHE A 306 9.53 -8.92 -20.93
CA PHE A 306 9.41 -10.37 -20.78
C PHE A 306 7.94 -10.80 -20.65
N THR A 307 7.15 -10.08 -19.89
CA THR A 307 5.72 -10.41 -19.68
C THR A 307 4.89 -10.16 -20.94
N PHE A 308 5.15 -9.09 -21.69
CA PHE A 308 4.53 -8.86 -23.00
C PHE A 308 4.83 -10.00 -24.00
N TRP A 309 6.10 -10.40 -24.08
CA TRP A 309 6.50 -11.53 -24.91
C TRP A 309 5.80 -12.82 -24.48
N TYR A 310 5.77 -13.12 -23.17
CA TYR A 310 5.11 -14.28 -22.63
C TYR A 310 3.60 -14.31 -22.95
N TYR A 311 2.90 -13.20 -22.77
CA TYR A 311 1.47 -13.12 -23.09
C TYR A 311 1.20 -13.23 -24.58
N TYR A 312 2.04 -12.67 -25.40
CA TYR A 312 1.94 -12.78 -26.86
C TYR A 312 2.13 -14.23 -27.32
N GLU A 313 3.17 -14.90 -26.85
CA GLU A 313 3.48 -16.29 -27.22
C GLU A 313 2.37 -17.28 -26.80
N HIS A 314 1.71 -17.03 -25.67
CA HIS A 314 0.65 -17.90 -25.15
C HIS A 314 -0.76 -17.45 -25.54
N LEU A 315 -0.90 -16.50 -26.46
CA LEU A 315 -2.18 -15.94 -26.92
C LEU A 315 -3.12 -15.52 -25.78
N LEU A 316 -2.55 -15.09 -24.65
CA LEU A 316 -3.32 -14.66 -23.47
C LEU A 316 -3.89 -13.24 -23.61
N ILE A 317 -3.59 -12.55 -24.71
CA ILE A 317 -4.12 -11.22 -25.03
C ILE A 317 -5.48 -11.39 -25.70
N SER A 318 -6.52 -11.44 -24.90
CA SER A 318 -7.90 -11.57 -25.40
C SER A 318 -8.48 -10.25 -25.93
N ASN A 319 -7.99 -9.10 -25.41
CA ASN A 319 -8.50 -7.78 -25.75
C ASN A 319 -7.40 -6.73 -25.77
N LEU A 320 -7.36 -5.91 -26.83
CA LEU A 320 -6.42 -4.78 -26.93
C LEU A 320 -6.62 -3.75 -25.79
N SER A 321 -7.87 -3.57 -25.35
CA SER A 321 -8.22 -2.67 -24.24
C SER A 321 -7.53 -3.06 -22.92
N SER A 322 -7.32 -4.35 -22.66
CA SER A 322 -6.69 -4.83 -21.41
C SER A 322 -5.20 -4.49 -21.30
N ILE A 323 -4.51 -4.33 -22.43
CA ILE A 323 -3.09 -4.02 -22.48
C ILE A 323 -2.80 -2.53 -22.71
N LEU A 324 -3.81 -1.72 -23.03
CA LEU A 324 -3.62 -0.29 -23.35
C LEU A 324 -3.02 0.49 -22.18
N LEU A 325 -3.60 0.35 -20.98
CA LEU A 325 -3.13 1.04 -19.79
C LEU A 325 -1.71 0.62 -19.37
N PRO A 326 -1.39 -0.69 -19.22
CA PRO A 326 -0.04 -1.10 -18.85
C PRO A 326 1.00 -0.75 -19.91
N THR A 327 0.66 -0.81 -21.21
CA THR A 327 1.57 -0.41 -22.28
C THR A 327 1.86 1.09 -22.26
N THR A 328 0.82 1.92 -22.07
CA THR A 328 0.97 3.36 -21.96
C THR A 328 1.80 3.73 -20.72
N ALA A 329 1.50 3.13 -19.56
CA ALA A 329 2.25 3.33 -18.33
C ALA A 329 3.72 2.90 -18.50
N TYR A 330 3.97 1.77 -19.17
CA TYR A 330 5.32 1.31 -19.48
C TYR A 330 6.07 2.27 -20.39
N ALA A 331 5.44 2.74 -21.48
CA ALA A 331 6.06 3.71 -22.39
C ALA A 331 6.42 5.02 -21.68
N LEU A 332 5.55 5.49 -20.76
CA LEU A 332 5.83 6.66 -19.93
C LEU A 332 6.98 6.40 -18.95
N ALA A 333 7.03 5.22 -18.32
CA ALA A 333 8.11 4.84 -17.42
C ALA A 333 9.46 4.83 -18.15
N PHE A 334 9.49 4.19 -19.31
CA PHE A 334 10.69 4.14 -20.16
C PHE A 334 11.11 5.53 -20.63
N SER A 335 10.16 6.36 -21.06
CA SER A 335 10.43 7.74 -21.51
C SER A 335 11.02 8.60 -20.37
N CYS A 336 10.47 8.50 -19.16
CA CYS A 336 10.99 9.19 -17.98
C CYS A 336 12.42 8.72 -17.63
N PHE A 337 12.74 7.46 -17.85
CA PHE A 337 14.07 6.91 -17.62
C PHE A 337 15.06 7.33 -18.71
N ALA A 338 14.72 7.13 -20.00
CA ALA A 338 15.61 7.35 -21.13
C ALA A 338 15.90 8.85 -21.38
N PHE A 339 14.90 9.70 -21.18
CA PHE A 339 14.98 11.14 -21.41
C PHE A 339 14.99 11.94 -20.09
N ALA A 340 15.59 11.40 -19.04
CA ALA A 340 15.54 11.95 -17.68
C ALA A 340 15.82 13.47 -17.62
N GLY A 341 16.88 13.95 -18.29
CA GLY A 341 17.22 15.37 -18.29
C GLY A 341 16.18 16.28 -18.96
N ARG A 342 15.43 15.77 -19.95
CA ARG A 342 14.42 16.56 -20.68
C ARG A 342 13.10 16.65 -19.91
N VAL A 343 12.76 15.62 -19.13
CA VAL A 343 11.47 15.54 -18.41
C VAL A 343 11.58 15.95 -16.94
N GLU A 344 12.78 16.28 -16.45
CA GLU A 344 13.06 16.53 -15.03
C GLU A 344 12.16 17.59 -14.42
N VAL A 345 11.98 18.75 -15.08
CA VAL A 345 11.15 19.85 -14.58
C VAL A 345 9.68 19.44 -14.44
N GLY A 346 9.16 18.73 -15.45
CA GLY A 346 7.78 18.21 -15.40
C GLY A 346 7.62 17.13 -14.32
N ALA A 347 8.62 16.24 -14.18
CA ALA A 347 8.62 15.21 -13.16
C ALA A 347 8.67 15.83 -11.75
N GLU A 348 9.52 16.81 -11.51
CA GLU A 348 9.57 17.55 -10.25
C GLU A 348 8.23 18.18 -9.89
N PHE A 349 7.58 18.84 -10.85
CA PHE A 349 6.27 19.46 -10.65
C PHE A 349 5.20 18.43 -10.23
N LEU A 350 5.16 17.27 -10.91
CA LEU A 350 4.21 16.19 -10.59
C LEU A 350 4.49 15.58 -9.22
N ILE A 351 5.75 15.24 -8.92
CA ILE A 351 6.13 14.66 -7.63
C ILE A 351 5.81 15.64 -6.48
N LYS A 352 6.08 16.94 -6.64
CA LYS A 352 5.72 17.96 -5.64
C LYS A 352 4.20 18.09 -5.44
N LYS A 353 3.39 17.86 -6.46
CA LYS A 353 1.92 17.79 -6.29
C LYS A 353 1.49 16.55 -5.52
N LEU A 354 2.06 15.40 -5.83
CA LEU A 354 1.78 14.14 -5.11
C LEU A 354 2.18 14.22 -3.63
N GLU A 355 3.22 14.96 -3.31
CA GLU A 355 3.66 15.25 -1.95
C GLU A 355 2.56 15.90 -1.08
N LYS A 356 1.84 16.87 -1.64
CA LYS A 356 0.71 17.50 -0.96
C LYS A 356 -0.39 16.49 -0.64
N THR A 357 -0.68 15.59 -1.57
CA THR A 357 -1.66 14.50 -1.39
C THR A 357 -1.20 13.50 -0.33
N GLY A 358 0.10 13.22 -0.26
CA GLY A 358 0.67 12.33 0.76
C GLY A 358 0.36 12.76 2.19
N SER A 359 0.29 14.08 2.41
CA SER A 359 -0.01 14.64 3.72
C SER A 359 -1.45 14.41 4.22
N ILE A 360 -2.34 13.89 3.36
CA ILE A 360 -3.73 13.51 3.66
C ILE A 360 -4.02 12.06 3.22
N SER A 361 -2.98 11.30 2.91
CA SER A 361 -3.10 9.97 2.28
C SER A 361 -3.84 8.94 3.12
N TYR A 362 -3.70 8.97 4.45
CA TYR A 362 -4.39 8.04 5.32
C TYR A 362 -5.90 8.33 5.39
N GLY A 363 -6.29 9.59 5.59
CA GLY A 363 -7.68 10.01 5.53
C GLY A 363 -8.31 9.67 4.19
N LEU A 364 -7.59 9.94 3.10
CA LEU A 364 -8.02 9.66 1.74
C LEU A 364 -8.20 8.15 1.50
N TYR A 365 -7.25 7.33 2.00
CA TYR A 365 -7.28 5.88 1.91
C TYR A 365 -8.48 5.25 2.62
N ILE A 366 -8.96 5.80 3.74
CA ILE A 366 -10.03 5.17 4.51
C ILE A 366 -11.42 5.78 4.21
N VAL A 367 -11.52 7.07 3.84
CA VAL A 367 -12.80 7.76 3.66
C VAL A 367 -13.44 7.51 2.29
N HIS A 368 -12.64 7.13 1.26
CA HIS A 368 -13.16 7.03 -0.10
C HIS A 368 -14.25 5.95 -0.28
N CYS A 369 -14.11 4.79 0.39
CA CYS A 369 -15.10 3.72 0.30
C CYS A 369 -16.46 4.10 0.88
N PRO A 370 -16.59 4.64 2.10
CA PRO A 370 -17.85 5.15 2.59
C PRO A 370 -18.50 6.18 1.64
N ILE A 371 -17.70 7.09 1.05
CA ILE A 371 -18.22 8.08 0.10
C ILE A 371 -18.71 7.38 -1.17
N LEU A 372 -17.96 6.41 -1.69
CA LEU A 372 -18.36 5.64 -2.87
C LEU A 372 -19.68 4.90 -2.63
N PHE A 373 -19.85 4.27 -1.46
CA PHE A 373 -21.09 3.61 -1.06
C PHE A 373 -22.26 4.58 -0.92
N LEU A 374 -22.07 5.78 -0.38
CA LEU A 374 -23.11 6.81 -0.36
C LEU A 374 -23.49 7.25 -1.77
N MET A 375 -22.53 7.37 -2.67
CA MET A 375 -22.80 7.74 -4.07
C MET A 375 -23.56 6.64 -4.81
N SER A 376 -23.34 5.37 -4.53
CA SER A 376 -24.07 4.25 -5.15
C SER A 376 -25.55 4.24 -4.80
N GLN A 377 -25.95 4.86 -3.69
CA GLN A 377 -27.35 4.96 -3.28
C GLN A 377 -28.12 6.11 -3.95
N VAL A 378 -27.41 7.01 -4.65
CA VAL A 378 -28.00 8.15 -5.34
C VAL A 378 -28.17 7.81 -6.82
N SER A 379 -29.39 7.45 -7.22
CA SER A 379 -29.73 7.11 -8.62
C SER A 379 -30.02 8.35 -9.50
N VAL A 380 -30.25 9.49 -8.90
CA VAL A 380 -30.44 10.74 -9.62
C VAL A 380 -29.15 11.15 -10.33
N PHE A 381 -29.25 11.61 -11.57
CA PHE A 381 -28.09 11.99 -12.39
C PHE A 381 -27.13 10.80 -12.60
N SER A 382 -27.63 9.75 -13.23
CA SER A 382 -26.95 8.47 -13.44
C SER A 382 -27.33 7.90 -14.81
N GLY A 383 -26.53 6.98 -15.36
CA GLY A 383 -26.88 6.17 -16.52
C GLY A 383 -26.20 6.54 -17.84
N THR A 384 -25.25 7.51 -17.85
CA THR A 384 -24.54 7.90 -19.07
C THR A 384 -23.03 8.08 -18.80
N PRO A 385 -22.16 8.04 -19.86
CA PRO A 385 -20.74 8.37 -19.72
C PRO A 385 -20.51 9.77 -19.12
N PHE A 386 -21.39 10.73 -19.44
CA PHE A 386 -21.29 12.10 -18.93
C PHE A 386 -21.57 12.14 -17.42
N THR A 387 -22.65 11.49 -16.96
CA THR A 387 -22.95 11.43 -15.52
C THR A 387 -21.86 10.69 -14.76
N TYR A 388 -21.30 9.61 -15.32
CA TYR A 388 -20.16 8.90 -14.75
C TYR A 388 -18.95 9.83 -14.55
N ALA A 389 -18.59 10.62 -15.56
CA ALA A 389 -17.47 11.56 -15.47
C ALA A 389 -17.68 12.64 -14.38
N ILE A 390 -18.88 13.22 -14.29
CA ILE A 390 -19.22 14.20 -13.26
C ILE A 390 -19.20 13.56 -11.86
N ARG A 391 -19.78 12.37 -11.74
CA ARG A 391 -19.76 11.62 -10.46
C ARG A 391 -18.33 11.26 -10.02
N MET A 392 -17.47 10.88 -10.98
CA MET A 392 -16.02 10.68 -10.69
C MET A 392 -15.38 11.94 -10.15
N LEU A 393 -15.63 13.09 -10.77
CA LEU A 393 -15.10 14.37 -10.30
C LEU A 393 -15.62 14.71 -8.89
N CYS A 394 -16.93 14.57 -8.65
CA CYS A 394 -17.54 14.78 -7.35
C CYS A 394 -16.95 13.85 -6.29
N PHE A 395 -16.79 12.57 -6.61
CA PHE A 395 -16.18 11.57 -5.75
C PHE A 395 -14.75 11.95 -5.33
N LEU A 396 -13.92 12.34 -6.30
CA LEU A 396 -12.53 12.73 -6.03
C LEU A 396 -12.45 14.00 -5.17
N VAL A 397 -13.28 15.00 -5.47
CA VAL A 397 -13.32 16.25 -4.69
C VAL A 397 -13.82 16.02 -3.27
N LEU A 398 -14.92 15.26 -3.11
CA LEU A 398 -15.47 14.97 -1.78
C LEU A 398 -14.50 14.14 -0.94
N SER A 399 -13.86 13.13 -1.53
CA SER A 399 -12.87 12.30 -0.85
C SER A 399 -11.65 13.12 -0.42
N ALA A 400 -11.14 13.99 -1.28
CA ALA A 400 -10.02 14.87 -0.97
C ALA A 400 -10.36 15.88 0.13
N TRP A 401 -11.56 16.50 0.05
CA TRP A 401 -12.04 17.44 1.05
C TRP A 401 -12.23 16.77 2.42
N ALA A 402 -12.89 15.61 2.47
CA ALA A 402 -13.11 14.88 3.70
C ALA A 402 -11.77 14.44 4.33
N ALA A 403 -10.84 13.92 3.51
CA ALA A 403 -9.50 13.56 3.98
C ALA A 403 -8.74 14.77 4.55
N PHE A 404 -8.84 15.93 3.90
CA PHE A 404 -8.24 17.18 4.41
C PHE A 404 -8.83 17.57 5.75
N MET A 405 -10.15 17.54 5.91
CA MET A 405 -10.81 17.85 7.17
C MET A 405 -10.39 16.90 8.29
N LEU A 406 -10.33 15.60 7.99
CA LEU A 406 -9.91 14.58 8.96
C LEU A 406 -8.43 14.74 9.39
N GLU A 407 -7.51 14.89 8.42
CA GLU A 407 -6.06 14.92 8.70
C GLU A 407 -5.55 16.30 9.18
N LYS A 408 -6.10 17.41 8.65
CA LYS A 408 -5.57 18.75 8.90
C LYS A 408 -6.34 19.54 9.94
N ARG A 409 -7.57 19.12 10.27
CA ARG A 409 -8.41 19.79 11.29
C ARG A 409 -8.72 18.87 12.46
N PHE A 410 -9.38 17.76 12.19
CA PHE A 410 -9.85 16.85 13.25
C PHE A 410 -8.69 16.17 14.01
N GLN A 411 -7.75 15.55 13.32
CA GLN A 411 -6.65 14.83 13.97
C GLN A 411 -5.73 15.74 14.82
N PRO A 412 -5.35 16.96 14.39
CA PRO A 412 -4.63 17.90 15.24
C PRO A 412 -5.43 18.33 16.48
N TRP A 413 -6.75 18.55 16.32
CA TRP A 413 -7.62 18.88 17.45
C TRP A 413 -7.65 17.76 18.49
N ILE A 414 -7.78 16.49 18.07
CA ILE A 414 -7.69 15.33 18.97
C ILE A 414 -6.32 15.30 19.69
N LYS A 415 -5.24 15.53 18.95
CA LYS A 415 -3.89 15.57 19.53
C LYS A 415 -3.77 16.61 20.64
N MET A 416 -4.27 17.82 20.42
CA MET A 416 -4.23 18.88 21.44
C MET A 416 -5.05 18.55 22.70
N LYS A 417 -6.07 17.69 22.59
CA LYS A 417 -6.88 17.27 23.73
C LYS A 417 -6.28 16.11 24.52
N LEU A 418 -5.43 15.30 23.88
CA LEU A 418 -4.85 14.09 24.47
C LEU A 418 -3.39 14.28 24.97
N TYR A 419 -2.73 15.37 24.60
CA TYR A 419 -1.40 15.77 25.06
C TYR A 419 -1.45 17.09 25.85
#